data_f89ea2573d7e64421833a91bd97f074c
#
_entry.id   f89ea2573d7e64421833a91bd97f074c
#
_cell.length_a   1.000
_cell.length_b   1.000
_cell.length_c   1.000
_cell.angle_alpha   90.00
_cell.angle_beta   90.00
_cell.angle_gamma   90.00
#
_symmetry.space_group_name_H-M   'P 1'
#
loop_
_entity.id
_entity.type
_entity.pdbx_description
1 polymer ?
#
loop_
_entity_poly.entity_id
_entity_poly.type
_entity_poly.pdbx_seq_one_letter_code
_entity_poly.pdbx_strand_id
1 'polypeptide(L)'
;MSGPFKVNTRSQWGALNPVVLAGEPGLESDTENLKIGDGRTTWSGLPYFGSPGYWGSFWDETSQVATLVNTGYAIKLRQVDIASRGTKIISNERITFDHPGIYSITFSIQFSNTDSSIHDINVWLRKNGVDVPASDSRFSITAKHGILDGNVIGTVNFVLGLTTNDYLELMWATGNVEAYIHAEAAQTSPLAHPSIPGIICTVVQVASA
;
A
#
# COMPACT_ATOMS: atom_id res chain seq x y z
N MET A 1 27.96 -18.96 28.60
CA MET A 1 27.19 -18.20 29.61
C MET A 1 26.72 -16.92 28.94
N SER A 2 25.43 -16.77 28.71
CA SER A 2 24.86 -15.54 28.17
C SER A 2 24.96 -14.45 29.23
N GLY A 3 25.58 -13.33 28.90
CA GLY A 3 25.61 -12.15 29.78
C GLY A 3 24.21 -11.59 30.02
N PRO A 4 24.04 -10.72 31.05
CA PRO A 4 22.75 -10.09 31.29
C PRO A 4 22.33 -9.26 30.06
N PHE A 5 21.03 -9.15 29.83
CA PHE A 5 20.44 -8.27 28.83
C PHE A 5 21.07 -6.87 28.93
N LYS A 6 21.59 -6.35 27.84
CA LYS A 6 22.04 -4.96 27.78
C LYS A 6 20.83 -4.05 27.62
N VAL A 7 20.67 -3.09 28.53
CA VAL A 7 19.55 -2.18 28.58
C VAL A 7 20.05 -0.75 28.60
N ASN A 8 19.62 0.07 27.65
CA ASN A 8 19.86 1.51 27.58
C ASN A 8 18.63 2.19 26.98
N THR A 9 18.52 3.50 27.11
CA THR A 9 17.55 4.26 26.34
C THR A 9 17.98 4.32 24.86
N ARG A 10 17.03 4.60 23.96
CA ARG A 10 17.31 4.79 22.53
C ARG A 10 18.42 5.81 22.28
N SER A 11 18.40 6.94 23.01
CA SER A 11 19.42 7.98 22.91
C SER A 11 20.80 7.48 23.34
N GLN A 12 20.90 6.73 24.46
CA GLN A 12 22.14 6.15 24.95
C GLN A 12 22.71 5.10 23.97
N TRP A 13 21.85 4.22 23.44
CA TRP A 13 22.24 3.26 22.41
C TRP A 13 22.78 3.96 21.15
N GLY A 14 22.11 5.02 20.71
CA GLY A 14 22.53 5.80 19.54
C GLY A 14 23.89 6.50 19.74
N ALA A 15 24.13 7.07 20.94
CA ALA A 15 25.38 7.74 21.30
C ALA A 15 26.56 6.76 21.40
N LEU A 16 26.36 5.59 22.01
CA LEU A 16 27.37 4.54 22.13
C LEU A 16 27.63 3.83 20.80
N ASN A 17 26.58 3.60 20.03
CA ASN A 17 26.55 2.91 18.74
C ASN A 17 27.48 1.67 18.64
N PRO A 18 27.46 0.75 19.62
CA PRO A 18 28.39 -0.38 19.66
C PRO A 18 28.04 -1.44 18.60
N VAL A 19 29.03 -2.26 18.25
CA VAL A 19 28.79 -3.56 17.62
C VAL A 19 28.41 -4.54 18.75
N VAL A 20 27.18 -5.03 18.73
CA VAL A 20 26.67 -6.01 19.70
C VAL A 20 27.04 -7.41 19.24
N LEU A 21 27.45 -8.29 20.14
CA LEU A 21 27.89 -9.63 19.80
C LEU A 21 26.78 -10.43 19.12
N ALA A 22 27.17 -11.35 18.24
CA ALA A 22 26.21 -12.19 17.53
C ALA A 22 25.29 -12.98 18.50
N GLY A 23 23.99 -12.83 18.36
CA GLY A 23 22.98 -13.45 19.22
C GLY A 23 22.75 -12.73 20.56
N GLU A 24 23.47 -11.65 20.87
CA GLU A 24 23.29 -10.89 22.10
C GLU A 24 22.10 -9.92 21.95
N PRO A 25 21.08 -9.99 22.82
CA PRO A 25 19.96 -9.05 22.80
C PRO A 25 20.31 -7.73 23.47
N GLY A 26 19.83 -6.63 22.92
CA GLY A 26 19.86 -5.30 23.50
C GLY A 26 18.48 -4.66 23.51
N LEU A 27 18.04 -4.13 24.66
CA LEU A 27 16.74 -3.51 24.87
C LEU A 27 16.85 -1.99 24.96
N GLU A 28 15.99 -1.28 24.24
CA GLU A 28 15.72 0.14 24.46
C GLU A 28 14.62 0.28 25.53
N SER A 29 15.00 0.76 26.74
CA SER A 29 14.09 0.79 27.87
C SER A 29 12.97 1.84 27.79
N ASP A 30 13.15 2.84 26.96
CA ASP A 30 12.21 3.94 26.72
C ASP A 30 11.24 3.69 25.56
N THR A 31 11.60 2.80 24.63
CA THR A 31 10.76 2.44 23.47
C THR A 31 10.29 0.99 23.51
N GLU A 32 10.79 0.18 24.46
CA GLU A 32 10.56 -1.26 24.59
C GLU A 32 10.98 -2.08 23.36
N ASN A 33 11.79 -1.48 22.49
CA ASN A 33 12.27 -2.12 21.27
C ASN A 33 13.51 -2.98 21.55
N LEU A 34 13.55 -4.16 20.92
CA LEU A 34 14.64 -5.12 21.03
C LEU A 34 15.43 -5.19 19.71
N LYS A 35 16.74 -5.26 19.80
CA LYS A 35 17.62 -5.64 18.69
C LYS A 35 18.49 -6.82 19.09
N ILE A 36 18.89 -7.64 18.12
CA ILE A 36 19.81 -8.76 18.33
C ILE A 36 21.07 -8.48 17.54
N GLY A 37 22.23 -8.53 18.20
CA GLY A 37 23.53 -8.34 17.57
C GLY A 37 23.83 -9.42 16.54
N ASP A 38 24.51 -9.05 15.46
CA ASP A 38 25.07 -9.95 14.44
C ASP A 38 26.60 -10.07 14.52
N GLY A 39 27.21 -9.38 15.48
CA GLY A 39 28.66 -9.32 15.67
C GLY A 39 29.42 -8.47 14.65
N ARG A 40 28.75 -7.74 13.78
CA ARG A 40 29.34 -6.95 12.68
C ARG A 40 28.74 -5.56 12.54
N THR A 41 27.45 -5.46 12.63
CA THR A 41 26.70 -4.21 12.40
C THR A 41 26.64 -3.41 13.71
N THR A 42 26.83 -2.09 13.63
CA THR A 42 26.64 -1.21 14.77
C THR A 42 25.18 -1.12 15.17
N TRP A 43 24.90 -0.76 16.41
CA TRP A 43 23.54 -0.66 16.96
C TRP A 43 22.55 0.07 16.05
N SER A 44 22.95 1.22 15.49
CA SER A 44 22.09 2.01 14.61
C SER A 44 21.71 1.32 13.31
N GLY A 45 22.58 0.43 12.80
CA GLY A 45 22.36 -0.34 11.59
C GLY A 45 21.58 -1.66 11.79
N LEU A 46 21.49 -2.16 13.05
CA LEU A 46 20.74 -3.40 13.32
C LEU A 46 19.23 -3.17 13.19
N PRO A 47 18.50 -4.13 12.59
CA PRO A 47 17.05 -4.10 12.58
C PRO A 47 16.49 -4.34 13.99
N TYR A 48 15.30 -3.82 14.27
CA TYR A 48 14.57 -4.19 15.47
C TYR A 48 13.99 -5.61 15.35
N PHE A 49 14.14 -6.39 16.41
CA PHE A 49 13.54 -7.73 16.51
C PHE A 49 12.04 -7.58 16.76
N GLY A 50 11.22 -8.15 15.89
CA GLY A 50 9.75 -8.02 15.98
C GLY A 50 9.23 -6.62 15.68
N SER A 51 10.07 -5.72 15.13
CA SER A 51 9.60 -4.41 14.64
C SER A 51 8.44 -4.62 13.67
N PRO A 52 7.35 -3.86 13.78
CA PRO A 52 6.34 -3.84 12.75
C PRO A 52 7.01 -3.54 11.42
N GLY A 53 6.74 -4.39 10.42
CA GLY A 53 7.31 -4.27 9.09
C GLY A 53 7.01 -2.91 8.47
N TYR A 54 7.59 -2.64 7.34
CA TYR A 54 7.29 -1.45 6.57
C TYR A 54 5.87 -1.54 6.01
N TRP A 55 5.16 -0.41 5.99
CA TRP A 55 3.79 -0.35 5.54
C TRP A 55 3.45 1.02 4.97
N GLY A 56 2.37 1.10 4.20
CA GLY A 56 1.80 2.33 3.74
C GLY A 56 0.31 2.19 3.45
N SER A 57 -0.41 3.28 3.64
CA SER A 57 -1.81 3.42 3.25
C SER A 57 -1.95 4.64 2.36
N PHE A 58 -2.55 4.42 1.20
CA PHE A 58 -2.67 5.39 0.12
C PHE A 58 -4.11 5.41 -0.38
N TRP A 59 -4.63 6.58 -0.76
CA TRP A 59 -5.99 6.67 -1.30
C TRP A 59 -6.15 7.85 -2.25
N ASP A 60 -7.29 7.90 -2.92
CA ASP A 60 -7.69 9.02 -3.75
C ASP A 60 -9.16 9.35 -3.54
N GLU A 61 -9.46 10.62 -3.30
CA GLU A 61 -10.81 11.14 -3.07
C GLU A 61 -11.41 11.79 -4.33
N THR A 62 -10.82 11.51 -5.50
CA THR A 62 -11.33 12.02 -6.78
C THR A 62 -11.69 10.88 -7.71
N SER A 63 -12.80 11.04 -8.44
CA SER A 63 -13.19 10.08 -9.47
C SER A 63 -12.16 10.07 -10.61
N GLN A 64 -11.94 8.88 -11.21
CA GLN A 64 -10.99 8.69 -12.30
C GLN A 64 -11.73 8.06 -13.48
N VAL A 65 -11.80 8.78 -14.59
CA VAL A 65 -12.51 8.39 -15.82
C VAL A 65 -11.48 8.10 -16.91
N ALA A 66 -11.67 7.01 -17.65
CA ALA A 66 -10.86 6.71 -18.82
C ALA A 66 -11.18 7.69 -19.96
N THR A 67 -10.17 8.25 -20.60
CA THR A 67 -10.37 9.11 -21.77
C THR A 67 -10.50 8.31 -23.05
N LEU A 68 -9.93 7.10 -23.10
CA LEU A 68 -10.01 6.14 -24.21
C LEU A 68 -10.34 4.75 -23.66
N VAL A 69 -11.22 4.05 -24.35
CA VAL A 69 -11.54 2.64 -24.06
C VAL A 69 -10.35 1.73 -24.40
N ASN A 70 -10.28 0.58 -23.74
CA ASN A 70 -9.27 -0.46 -23.98
C ASN A 70 -7.82 0.06 -23.85
N THR A 71 -7.63 1.09 -23.03
CA THR A 71 -6.32 1.70 -22.75
C THR A 71 -6.01 1.58 -21.26
N GLY A 72 -4.80 1.13 -20.95
CA GLY A 72 -4.35 1.01 -19.55
C GLY A 72 -3.95 2.36 -18.97
N TYR A 73 -4.51 2.71 -17.82
CA TYR A 73 -4.21 3.93 -17.04
C TYR A 73 -3.64 3.52 -15.68
N ALA A 74 -2.64 4.27 -15.21
CA ALA A 74 -2.22 4.15 -13.83
C ALA A 74 -3.25 4.82 -12.91
N ILE A 75 -3.72 4.09 -11.89
CA ILE A 75 -4.62 4.61 -10.89
C ILE A 75 -3.89 5.67 -10.05
N LYS A 76 -4.51 6.81 -9.84
CA LYS A 76 -3.97 7.87 -9.01
C LYS A 76 -4.23 7.60 -7.53
N LEU A 77 -3.21 7.87 -6.72
CA LEU A 77 -3.18 7.78 -5.28
C LEU A 77 -2.60 9.10 -4.76
N ARG A 78 -3.46 10.10 -4.53
CA ARG A 78 -3.02 11.48 -4.20
C ARG A 78 -2.84 11.73 -2.72
N GLN A 79 -3.30 10.81 -1.89
CA GLN A 79 -3.23 10.90 -0.44
C GLN A 79 -2.39 9.77 0.14
N VAL A 80 -1.73 10.04 1.26
CA VAL A 80 -0.89 9.09 1.99
C VAL A 80 -1.08 9.28 3.48
N ASP A 81 -1.19 8.17 4.23
CA ASP A 81 -1.17 8.22 5.68
C ASP A 81 0.20 8.71 6.16
N ILE A 82 0.21 9.72 7.01
CA ILE A 82 1.44 10.34 7.55
C ILE A 82 2.29 9.36 8.36
N ALA A 83 1.69 8.30 8.90
CA ALA A 83 2.38 7.25 9.63
C ALA A 83 2.97 6.17 8.70
N SER A 84 2.77 6.24 7.38
CA SER A 84 3.38 5.32 6.40
C SER A 84 4.89 5.29 6.57
N ARG A 85 5.46 4.07 6.54
CA ARG A 85 6.87 3.86 6.85
C ARG A 85 7.54 2.94 5.83
N GLY A 86 8.67 3.39 5.26
CA GLY A 86 9.46 2.61 4.30
C GLY A 86 8.78 2.43 2.94
N THR A 87 7.68 3.14 2.72
CA THR A 87 6.96 3.21 1.46
C THR A 87 6.46 4.64 1.22
N LYS A 88 6.37 5.04 -0.03
CA LYS A 88 5.93 6.39 -0.42
C LYS A 88 5.31 6.40 -1.81
N ILE A 89 4.50 7.44 -2.10
CA ILE A 89 3.96 7.68 -3.44
C ILE A 89 4.86 8.66 -4.19
N ILE A 90 5.14 8.35 -5.45
CA ILE A 90 5.81 9.24 -6.40
C ILE A 90 4.88 9.46 -7.60
N SER A 91 4.79 10.71 -8.07
CA SER A 91 3.95 11.12 -9.20
C SER A 91 2.47 10.78 -9.06
N ASN A 92 1.98 10.64 -7.82
CA ASN A 92 0.61 10.26 -7.47
C ASN A 92 0.14 8.90 -8.01
N GLU A 93 1.04 8.00 -8.41
CA GLU A 93 0.66 6.71 -9.01
C GLU A 93 1.63 5.57 -8.68
N ARG A 94 2.88 5.88 -8.27
CA ARG A 94 3.93 4.89 -8.01
C ARG A 94 4.13 4.70 -6.53
N ILE A 95 3.79 3.53 -6.01
CA ILE A 95 4.15 3.11 -4.65
C ILE A 95 5.58 2.62 -4.70
N THR A 96 6.51 3.32 -4.05
CA THR A 96 7.94 2.99 -4.03
C THR A 96 8.31 2.38 -2.69
N PHE A 97 9.23 1.42 -2.70
CA PHE A 97 9.66 0.64 -1.53
C PHE A 97 11.11 0.96 -1.18
N ASP A 98 11.35 1.43 0.05
CA ASP A 98 12.69 1.78 0.53
C ASP A 98 13.45 0.55 1.05
N HIS A 99 12.75 -0.58 1.31
CA HIS A 99 13.32 -1.79 1.89
C HIS A 99 12.88 -3.05 1.13
N PRO A 100 13.77 -4.05 0.98
CA PRO A 100 13.42 -5.31 0.35
C PRO A 100 12.55 -6.15 1.27
N GLY A 101 11.72 -7.05 0.71
CA GLY A 101 10.87 -7.95 1.49
C GLY A 101 9.73 -8.55 0.67
N ILE A 102 8.94 -9.34 1.35
CA ILE A 102 7.66 -9.84 0.84
C ILE A 102 6.58 -8.88 1.35
N TYR A 103 5.81 -8.33 0.43
CA TYR A 103 4.75 -7.37 0.74
C TYR A 103 3.38 -7.92 0.37
N SER A 104 2.43 -7.75 1.27
CA SER A 104 1.00 -7.89 1.00
C SER A 104 0.48 -6.55 0.51
N ILE A 105 -0.14 -6.54 -0.67
CA ILE A 105 -0.72 -5.38 -1.33
C ILE A 105 -2.22 -5.61 -1.44
N THR A 106 -3.03 -4.79 -0.80
CA THR A 106 -4.48 -4.87 -0.85
C THR A 106 -5.03 -3.58 -1.41
N PHE A 107 -5.90 -3.66 -2.40
CA PHE A 107 -6.68 -2.51 -2.82
C PHE A 107 -8.18 -2.73 -2.62
N SER A 108 -8.90 -1.64 -2.42
CA SER A 108 -10.36 -1.56 -2.47
C SER A 108 -10.73 -0.39 -3.37
N ILE A 109 -11.47 -0.64 -4.45
CA ILE A 109 -11.84 0.35 -5.46
C ILE A 109 -13.35 0.42 -5.54
N GLN A 110 -13.89 1.64 -5.53
CA GLN A 110 -15.28 1.93 -5.80
C GLN A 110 -15.44 2.10 -7.31
N PHE A 111 -16.24 1.25 -7.95
CA PHE A 111 -16.58 1.39 -9.36
C PHE A 111 -18.03 1.84 -9.51
N SER A 112 -18.27 2.71 -10.49
CA SER A 112 -19.59 3.14 -10.89
C SER A 112 -19.79 2.99 -12.40
N ASN A 113 -21.04 2.77 -12.82
CA ASN A 113 -21.44 2.63 -14.22
C ASN A 113 -22.72 3.44 -14.45
N THR A 114 -22.63 4.45 -15.31
CA THR A 114 -23.76 5.32 -15.67
C THR A 114 -24.51 4.86 -16.92
N ASP A 115 -24.07 3.78 -17.57
CA ASP A 115 -24.74 3.20 -18.75
C ASP A 115 -25.81 2.16 -18.35
N SER A 116 -26.73 1.92 -19.27
CA SER A 116 -27.81 0.92 -19.18
C SER A 116 -27.37 -0.52 -19.49
N SER A 117 -26.09 -0.74 -19.78
CA SER A 117 -25.46 -2.04 -20.03
C SER A 117 -24.42 -2.36 -18.98
N ILE A 118 -24.16 -3.65 -18.74
CA ILE A 118 -23.06 -4.10 -17.88
C ILE A 118 -21.73 -3.84 -18.59
N HIS A 119 -20.75 -3.30 -17.86
CA HIS A 119 -19.42 -3.07 -18.37
C HIS A 119 -18.34 -3.66 -17.47
N ASP A 120 -17.26 -4.13 -18.08
CA ASP A 120 -16.13 -4.69 -17.37
C ASP A 120 -15.04 -3.64 -17.15
N ILE A 121 -14.44 -3.69 -15.96
CA ILE A 121 -13.20 -3.00 -15.62
C ILE A 121 -12.17 -4.05 -15.25
N ASN A 122 -10.99 -3.97 -15.85
CA ASN A 122 -9.82 -4.77 -15.50
C ASN A 122 -8.89 -3.96 -14.61
N VAL A 123 -8.31 -4.60 -13.59
CA VAL A 123 -7.29 -4.00 -12.70
C VAL A 123 -6.15 -4.98 -12.52
N TRP A 124 -4.92 -4.50 -12.71
CA TRP A 124 -3.71 -5.33 -12.55
C TRP A 124 -2.55 -4.56 -11.95
N LEU A 125 -1.51 -5.27 -11.57
CA LEU A 125 -0.27 -4.69 -11.06
C LEU A 125 0.75 -4.51 -12.18
N ARG A 126 1.51 -3.41 -12.11
CA ARG A 126 2.69 -3.15 -12.91
C ARG A 126 3.87 -2.85 -11.99
N LYS A 127 4.94 -3.63 -12.13
CA LYS A 127 6.18 -3.46 -11.37
C LYS A 127 7.26 -2.91 -12.27
N ASN A 128 7.87 -1.78 -11.91
CA ASN A 128 8.96 -1.14 -12.66
C ASN A 128 8.64 -0.97 -14.16
N GLY A 129 7.39 -0.61 -14.48
CA GLY A 129 6.93 -0.42 -15.85
C GLY A 129 6.54 -1.69 -16.61
N VAL A 130 6.63 -2.88 -15.99
CA VAL A 130 6.29 -4.18 -16.60
C VAL A 130 5.07 -4.77 -15.88
N ASP A 131 4.07 -5.21 -16.65
CA ASP A 131 2.88 -5.83 -16.11
C ASP A 131 3.22 -7.14 -15.38
N VAL A 132 2.71 -7.32 -14.16
CA VAL A 132 2.94 -8.52 -13.35
C VAL A 132 2.04 -9.64 -13.88
N PRO A 133 2.61 -10.79 -14.31
CA PRO A 133 1.81 -11.91 -14.79
C PRO A 133 0.80 -12.40 -13.75
N ALA A 134 -0.39 -12.80 -14.19
CA ALA A 134 -1.48 -13.33 -13.36
C ALA A 134 -1.99 -12.35 -12.27
N SER A 135 -1.80 -11.04 -12.44
CA SER A 135 -2.32 -10.02 -11.52
C SER A 135 -3.60 -9.33 -12.01
N ASP A 136 -4.09 -9.65 -13.21
CA ASP A 136 -5.31 -9.06 -13.73
C ASP A 136 -6.56 -9.60 -13.03
N SER A 137 -7.43 -8.70 -12.64
CA SER A 137 -8.72 -8.99 -12.02
C SER A 137 -9.82 -8.22 -12.75
N ARG A 138 -10.86 -8.94 -13.19
CA ARG A 138 -12.00 -8.36 -13.92
C ARG A 138 -13.18 -8.18 -12.98
N PHE A 139 -13.77 -6.99 -13.03
CA PHE A 139 -14.97 -6.61 -12.31
C PHE A 139 -16.06 -6.24 -13.30
N SER A 140 -17.20 -6.98 -13.30
CA SER A 140 -18.37 -6.66 -14.09
C SER A 140 -19.26 -5.71 -13.30
N ILE A 141 -19.33 -4.46 -13.74
CA ILE A 141 -20.09 -3.40 -13.07
C ILE A 141 -21.53 -3.45 -13.59
N THR A 142 -22.48 -3.57 -12.68
CA THR A 142 -23.91 -3.65 -13.02
C THR A 142 -24.36 -2.42 -13.81
N ALA A 143 -25.34 -2.60 -14.69
CA ALA A 143 -25.98 -1.50 -15.39
C ALA A 143 -26.71 -0.57 -14.41
N LYS A 144 -26.83 0.71 -14.76
CA LYS A 144 -27.70 1.63 -14.00
C LYS A 144 -29.16 1.16 -14.05
N HIS A 145 -29.90 1.42 -12.99
CA HIS A 145 -31.31 1.15 -12.90
C HIS A 145 -32.13 2.44 -12.66
N GLY A 146 -32.80 2.92 -13.70
CA GLY A 146 -33.46 4.22 -13.67
C GLY A 146 -32.46 5.38 -13.50
N ILE A 147 -32.58 6.11 -12.39
CA ILE A 147 -31.64 7.21 -12.04
C ILE A 147 -30.47 6.75 -11.16
N LEU A 148 -30.46 5.49 -10.75
CA LEU A 148 -29.41 4.95 -9.87
C LEU A 148 -28.31 4.30 -10.70
N ASP A 149 -27.08 4.74 -10.50
CA ASP A 149 -25.90 4.16 -11.13
C ASP A 149 -25.63 2.74 -10.62
N GLY A 150 -25.06 1.91 -11.46
CA GLY A 150 -24.54 0.61 -11.05
C GLY A 150 -23.26 0.78 -10.25
N ASN A 151 -23.16 0.16 -9.07
CA ASN A 151 -21.99 0.28 -8.22
C ASN A 151 -21.47 -1.08 -7.79
N VAL A 152 -20.12 -1.22 -7.77
CA VAL A 152 -19.42 -2.42 -7.29
C VAL A 152 -18.17 -1.99 -6.53
N ILE A 153 -17.89 -2.67 -5.41
CA ILE A 153 -16.59 -2.55 -4.72
C ILE A 153 -15.74 -3.74 -5.11
N GLY A 154 -14.60 -3.46 -5.75
CA GLY A 154 -13.60 -4.46 -6.08
C GLY A 154 -12.47 -4.47 -5.05
N THR A 155 -12.21 -5.63 -4.44
CA THR A 155 -11.10 -5.80 -3.49
C THR A 155 -10.29 -7.02 -3.84
N VAL A 156 -8.96 -6.86 -3.94
CA VAL A 156 -8.02 -7.96 -4.20
C VAL A 156 -6.79 -7.77 -3.33
N ASN A 157 -6.19 -8.88 -2.93
CA ASN A 157 -4.91 -8.93 -2.25
C ASN A 157 -3.89 -9.68 -3.10
N PHE A 158 -2.68 -9.15 -3.15
CA PHE A 158 -1.52 -9.77 -3.77
C PHE A 158 -0.39 -9.88 -2.77
N VAL A 159 0.50 -10.86 -2.98
CA VAL A 159 1.73 -11.01 -2.21
C VAL A 159 2.90 -11.05 -3.19
N LEU A 160 3.82 -10.11 -3.08
CA LEU A 160 4.95 -9.95 -4.01
C LEU A 160 6.27 -9.76 -3.28
N GLY A 161 7.33 -10.34 -3.85
CA GLY A 161 8.71 -10.02 -3.49
C GLY A 161 9.14 -8.72 -4.16
N LEU A 162 9.61 -7.77 -3.34
CA LEU A 162 10.06 -6.44 -3.78
C LEU A 162 11.46 -6.17 -3.25
N THR A 163 12.24 -5.42 -4.02
CA THR A 163 13.59 -4.97 -3.65
C THR A 163 13.59 -3.46 -3.41
N THR A 164 14.66 -2.96 -2.82
CA THR A 164 14.85 -1.52 -2.59
C THR A 164 14.74 -0.75 -3.90
N ASN A 165 13.97 0.33 -3.89
CA ASN A 165 13.64 1.19 -5.04
C ASN A 165 12.74 0.56 -6.11
N ASP A 166 12.24 -0.66 -5.93
CA ASP A 166 11.13 -1.12 -6.75
C ASP A 166 9.93 -0.18 -6.59
N TYR A 167 9.13 -0.04 -7.65
CA TYR A 167 7.84 0.62 -7.56
C TYR A 167 6.73 -0.24 -8.17
N LEU A 168 5.53 -0.08 -7.62
CA LEU A 168 4.30 -0.65 -8.14
C LEU A 168 3.36 0.47 -8.60
N GLU A 169 2.67 0.20 -9.70
CA GLU A 169 1.51 0.93 -10.18
C GLU A 169 0.31 -0.02 -10.19
N LEU A 170 -0.83 0.45 -9.71
CA LEU A 170 -2.13 -0.18 -9.97
C LEU A 170 -2.60 0.34 -11.32
N MET A 171 -2.79 -0.56 -12.28
CA MET A 171 -3.27 -0.23 -13.62
C MET A 171 -4.74 -0.60 -13.74
N TRP A 172 -5.49 0.14 -14.55
CA TRP A 172 -6.87 -0.20 -14.88
C TRP A 172 -7.21 0.12 -16.32
N ALA A 173 -8.20 -0.57 -16.86
CA ALA A 173 -8.76 -0.33 -18.18
C ALA A 173 -10.25 -0.68 -18.19
N THR A 174 -11.00 -0.03 -19.06
CA THR A 174 -12.42 -0.32 -19.30
C THR A 174 -12.71 -0.37 -20.79
N GLY A 175 -13.73 -1.14 -21.15
CA GLY A 175 -14.30 -1.15 -22.51
C GLY A 175 -15.32 -0.04 -22.76
N ASN A 176 -15.75 0.69 -21.74
CA ASN A 176 -16.69 1.81 -21.84
C ASN A 176 -16.38 2.89 -20.81
N VAL A 177 -16.29 4.15 -21.23
CA VAL A 177 -15.93 5.29 -20.37
C VAL A 177 -17.00 5.62 -19.31
N GLU A 178 -18.22 5.13 -19.49
CA GLU A 178 -19.30 5.23 -18.49
C GLU A 178 -19.06 4.36 -17.24
N ALA A 179 -18.17 3.36 -17.34
CA ALA A 179 -17.69 2.58 -16.20
C ALA A 179 -16.35 3.14 -15.74
N TYR A 180 -16.28 3.62 -14.51
CA TYR A 180 -15.17 4.41 -13.99
C TYR A 180 -14.91 4.18 -12.49
N ILE A 181 -13.80 4.69 -11.98
CA ILE A 181 -13.49 4.70 -10.54
C ILE A 181 -14.19 5.91 -9.92
N HIS A 182 -15.09 5.66 -8.97
CA HIS A 182 -15.98 6.65 -8.38
C HIS A 182 -15.51 7.06 -6.98
N ALA A 183 -15.43 8.35 -6.74
CA ALA A 183 -15.25 8.94 -5.41
C ALA A 183 -16.41 9.88 -5.12
N GLU A 184 -16.79 9.98 -3.84
CA GLU A 184 -17.89 10.82 -3.41
C GLU A 184 -17.45 11.78 -2.29
N ALA A 185 -17.89 13.02 -2.36
CA ALA A 185 -17.62 14.00 -1.32
C ALA A 185 -18.42 13.67 -0.05
N ALA A 186 -17.92 14.14 1.11
CA ALA A 186 -18.66 14.06 2.35
C ALA A 186 -20.04 14.74 2.20
N GLN A 187 -21.07 14.10 2.73
CA GLN A 187 -22.44 14.60 2.71
C GLN A 187 -22.96 14.87 4.12
N THR A 188 -23.87 15.85 4.21
CA THR A 188 -24.56 16.18 5.47
C THR A 188 -26.06 15.86 5.42
N SER A 189 -26.63 15.69 4.22
CA SER A 189 -28.05 15.41 3.98
C SER A 189 -28.20 14.70 2.61
N PRO A 190 -29.15 13.78 2.42
CA PRO A 190 -30.15 13.28 3.40
C PRO A 190 -29.55 12.31 4.42
N LEU A 191 -28.41 11.68 4.11
CA LEU A 191 -27.65 10.81 5.01
C LEU A 191 -26.25 11.40 5.19
N ALA A 192 -25.91 11.78 6.42
CA ALA A 192 -24.57 12.29 6.72
C ALA A 192 -23.55 11.14 6.69
N HIS A 193 -22.48 11.30 5.90
CA HIS A 193 -21.35 10.37 5.85
C HIS A 193 -20.04 11.10 5.46
N PRO A 194 -18.88 10.59 5.85
CA PRO A 194 -17.60 11.10 5.37
C PRO A 194 -17.44 10.90 3.85
N SER A 195 -16.39 11.49 3.27
CA SER A 195 -16.01 11.25 1.87
C SER A 195 -15.77 9.75 1.63
N ILE A 196 -16.12 9.32 0.41
CA ILE A 196 -15.88 7.95 -0.06
C ILE A 196 -14.72 8.02 -1.06
N PRO A 197 -13.53 7.49 -0.72
CA PRO A 197 -12.43 7.45 -1.67
C PRO A 197 -12.75 6.51 -2.84
N GLY A 198 -12.34 6.89 -4.05
CA GLY A 198 -12.47 6.02 -5.23
C GLY A 198 -11.58 4.79 -5.14
N ILE A 199 -10.45 4.90 -4.44
CA ILE A 199 -9.52 3.81 -4.15
C ILE A 199 -8.86 4.01 -2.80
N ILE A 200 -8.66 2.89 -2.09
CA ILE A 200 -7.73 2.74 -0.97
C ILE A 200 -6.77 1.61 -1.33
N CYS A 201 -5.48 1.84 -1.18
CA CYS A 201 -4.45 0.81 -1.35
C CYS A 201 -3.57 0.77 -0.12
N THR A 202 -3.41 -0.41 0.46
CA THR A 202 -2.50 -0.66 1.59
C THR A 202 -1.42 -1.64 1.20
N VAL A 203 -0.21 -1.38 1.63
CA VAL A 203 0.93 -2.28 1.50
C VAL A 203 1.51 -2.57 2.86
N VAL A 204 1.80 -3.83 3.15
CA VAL A 204 2.37 -4.26 4.43
C VAL A 204 3.45 -5.29 4.18
N GLN A 205 4.65 -5.07 4.72
CA GLN A 205 5.70 -6.08 4.70
C GLN A 205 5.32 -7.23 5.62
N VAL A 206 5.22 -8.43 5.06
CA VAL A 206 4.82 -9.65 5.79
C VAL A 206 6.01 -10.55 6.09
N ALA A 207 7.13 -10.39 5.37
CA ALA A 207 8.41 -11.06 5.66
C ALA A 207 9.58 -10.21 5.16
N SER A 208 10.73 -10.34 5.81
CA SER A 208 12.03 -9.85 5.27
C SER A 208 12.45 -10.70 4.07
N ALA A 209 13.26 -10.12 3.17
CA ALA A 209 13.89 -10.85 2.07
C ALA A 209 15.09 -11.65 2.57
#